data_63d8145435ee43ebb0cfa1a02dcc5432
#
_entry.id   63d8145435ee43ebb0cfa1a02dcc5432
#
_cell.length_a   1.000
_cell.length_b   1.000
_cell.length_c   1.000
_cell.angle_alpha   90.00
_cell.angle_beta   90.00
_cell.angle_gamma   90.00
#
_symmetry.space_group_name_H-M   'P 1'
#
loop_
_entity.id
_entity.type
_entity.pdbx_description
1 polymer ?
#
loop_
_entity_poly.entity_id
_entity_poly.type
_entity_poly.pdbx_seq_one_letter_code
_entity_poly.pdbx_strand_id
1 'polypeptide(L)'
;MEGILEQTSHRPLRLGEALIARGLLRPEDLEWALEIQARTREPLGQILLSRGLVRRYDLYRTLAELWGIPFVDLLQEPPDTELLRRFPPEQMLARQLIPLRQLEEGLEIATARRPDSIVLEEAQRLFGQPIARIRATTEWDIRQILLRAFRTEILTTATYGLYYRRPEESAHTVFTPGQFLVMTLLLVGTLLALGITPRATLIAINAAINIFFLASILFKFAVSMVGARYEREVAIREEEIRALKDEELPRYTILVPVYREAEVIQTLLANLARLDYPREKLEILLLLEEDDQETLEAAKAARPPGNVYFIRIPNAMPRTKPKACNIGLFFATGDYLVIYDAEDQPEPDQLKKAVLAFRKGGERLACVQAALNYFNARENFLTRMFTLEYSYWFDYMLPGLHRLGLPIPLGGTSNHFPTERLRMLGGWDPFNVTEDADLGIRAAVEGWEVGVIHSTTYEEANTQVGNWIRQRSRWIKGYMQTTLVHTRNPWQLIRRVGLWKAAGFLLLVGGTPLTFLSAPWMWVMFLWWVITQTRALDPFFPPPVLYISLFNLLFGNAIAIYLNMLAGFKRGYYDLIPWALLTPVYWVLHSIAAYKALWQLFTRPFYWEKTRHGISHWLRR
;
A
#
# COMPACT_ATOMS: atom_id res chain seq x y z
N MET A 1 -63.99 32.09 33.06
CA MET A 1 -63.90 30.78 32.41
C MET A 1 -62.50 30.70 31.74
N GLU A 2 -61.64 30.01 32.44
CA GLU A 2 -60.26 29.77 32.11
C GLU A 2 -60.19 28.78 30.94
N GLY A 3 -59.57 29.20 29.83
CA GLY A 3 -59.19 28.30 28.77
C GLY A 3 -57.77 27.81 29.00
N ILE A 4 -57.67 26.56 29.36
CA ILE A 4 -56.43 25.83 29.56
C ILE A 4 -55.70 25.77 28.22
N LEU A 5 -54.64 26.58 28.07
CA LEU A 5 -53.61 26.37 27.06
C LEU A 5 -52.74 25.19 27.52
N GLU A 6 -53.04 24.01 27.03
CA GLU A 6 -52.11 22.88 27.02
C GLU A 6 -50.87 23.29 26.24
N GLN A 7 -49.84 23.75 26.94
CA GLN A 7 -48.46 23.78 26.44
C GLN A 7 -47.99 22.34 26.37
N THR A 8 -48.22 21.67 25.24
CA THR A 8 -47.47 20.48 24.87
C THR A 8 -46.01 20.93 24.71
N SER A 9 -45.23 20.70 25.75
CA SER A 9 -43.77 20.82 25.69
C SER A 9 -43.24 19.79 24.69
N HIS A 10 -43.12 20.19 23.44
CA HIS A 10 -42.48 19.36 22.40
C HIS A 10 -41.01 19.20 22.80
N ARG A 11 -40.70 18.08 23.47
CA ARG A 11 -39.34 17.61 23.61
C ARG A 11 -38.75 17.51 22.16
N PRO A 12 -37.60 18.14 21.85
CA PRO A 12 -37.03 18.06 20.53
C PRO A 12 -36.82 16.59 20.18
N LEU A 13 -37.38 16.16 19.04
CA LEU A 13 -37.26 14.79 18.53
C LEU A 13 -35.79 14.41 18.45
N ARG A 14 -35.45 13.20 18.91
CA ARG A 14 -34.12 12.63 18.68
C ARG A 14 -34.03 12.13 17.25
N LEU A 15 -32.79 12.03 16.70
CA LEU A 15 -32.54 11.63 15.30
C LEU A 15 -33.29 10.34 14.91
N GLY A 16 -33.23 9.30 15.74
CA GLY A 16 -33.92 8.02 15.47
C GLY A 16 -35.43 8.19 15.38
N GLU A 17 -36.03 8.94 16.31
CA GLU A 17 -37.47 9.24 16.35
C GLU A 17 -37.92 10.05 15.12
N ALA A 18 -37.11 11.03 14.69
CA ALA A 18 -37.36 11.83 13.49
C ALA A 18 -37.31 10.99 12.20
N LEU A 19 -36.35 10.06 12.10
CA LEU A 19 -36.24 9.15 10.95
C LEU A 19 -37.40 8.16 10.89
N ILE A 20 -37.87 7.62 12.03
CA ILE A 20 -39.04 6.75 12.09
C ILE A 20 -40.31 7.52 11.70
N ALA A 21 -40.53 8.72 12.24
CA ALA A 21 -41.69 9.56 11.92
C ALA A 21 -41.79 9.88 10.40
N ARG A 22 -40.67 9.84 9.67
CA ARG A 22 -40.60 10.02 8.21
C ARG A 22 -40.69 8.73 7.41
N GLY A 23 -40.78 7.59 8.07
CA GLY A 23 -40.77 6.28 7.39
C GLY A 23 -39.42 5.92 6.76
N LEU A 24 -38.31 6.57 7.18
CA LEU A 24 -36.96 6.35 6.66
C LEU A 24 -36.20 5.28 7.45
N LEU A 25 -36.68 4.92 8.63
CA LEU A 25 -36.07 3.93 9.53
C LEU A 25 -37.17 3.11 10.21
N ARG A 26 -36.97 1.82 10.35
CA ARG A 26 -37.88 0.96 11.12
C ARG A 26 -37.53 1.01 12.61
N PRO A 27 -38.50 0.87 13.52
CA PRO A 27 -38.22 0.84 14.97
C PRO A 27 -37.20 -0.23 15.37
N GLU A 28 -37.29 -1.43 14.80
CA GLU A 28 -36.39 -2.55 15.05
C GLU A 28 -34.94 -2.21 14.66
N ASP A 29 -34.75 -1.54 13.52
CA ASP A 29 -33.44 -1.11 13.04
C ASP A 29 -32.84 -0.03 13.95
N LEU A 30 -33.68 0.83 14.57
CA LEU A 30 -33.23 1.81 15.54
C LEU A 30 -32.75 1.14 16.84
N GLU A 31 -33.50 0.19 17.38
CA GLU A 31 -33.09 -0.56 18.57
C GLU A 31 -31.75 -1.23 18.37
N TRP A 32 -31.59 -1.95 17.26
CA TRP A 32 -30.31 -2.56 16.89
C TRP A 32 -29.17 -1.54 16.74
N ALA A 33 -29.41 -0.39 16.11
CA ALA A 33 -28.41 0.66 15.97
C ALA A 33 -28.02 1.29 17.32
N LEU A 34 -28.95 1.41 18.26
CA LEU A 34 -28.69 1.89 19.63
C LEU A 34 -27.85 0.88 20.45
N GLU A 35 -28.05 -0.42 20.26
CA GLU A 35 -27.18 -1.44 20.87
C GLU A 35 -25.73 -1.32 20.35
N ILE A 36 -25.57 -1.11 19.04
CA ILE A 36 -24.23 -0.86 18.45
C ILE A 36 -23.65 0.43 19.03
N GLN A 37 -24.44 1.49 19.14
CA GLN A 37 -23.98 2.75 19.70
C GLN A 37 -23.49 2.59 21.14
N ALA A 38 -24.19 1.83 21.97
CA ALA A 38 -23.78 1.56 23.34
C ALA A 38 -22.42 0.85 23.42
N ARG A 39 -22.12 -0.01 22.44
CA ARG A 39 -20.86 -0.78 22.35
C ARG A 39 -19.70 0.00 21.75
N THR A 40 -19.97 0.78 20.69
CA THR A 40 -18.92 1.45 19.88
C THR A 40 -18.72 2.92 20.24
N ARG A 41 -19.74 3.54 20.88
CA ARG A 41 -19.84 4.97 21.19
C ARG A 41 -19.79 5.90 19.97
N GLU A 42 -19.99 5.36 18.78
CA GLU A 42 -20.04 6.16 17.56
C GLU A 42 -21.39 6.88 17.40
N PRO A 43 -21.44 8.01 16.68
CA PRO A 43 -22.69 8.74 16.41
C PRO A 43 -23.71 7.85 15.69
N LEU A 44 -24.99 7.92 16.11
CA LEU A 44 -26.07 7.11 15.55
C LEU A 44 -26.16 7.26 14.02
N GLY A 45 -26.03 8.48 13.49
CA GLY A 45 -26.04 8.73 12.05
C GLY A 45 -24.96 7.95 11.28
N GLN A 46 -23.74 7.85 11.85
CA GLN A 46 -22.65 7.09 11.28
C GLN A 46 -22.94 5.58 11.26
N ILE A 47 -23.54 5.06 12.33
CA ILE A 47 -23.97 3.66 12.41
C ILE A 47 -25.03 3.36 11.35
N LEU A 48 -26.06 4.20 11.23
CA LEU A 48 -27.12 4.03 10.25
C LEU A 48 -26.60 4.04 8.80
N LEU A 49 -25.63 4.92 8.50
CA LEU A 49 -24.98 4.98 7.18
C LEU A 49 -24.13 3.74 6.89
N SER A 50 -23.26 3.37 7.84
CA SER A 50 -22.32 2.25 7.66
C SER A 50 -23.01 0.89 7.57
N ARG A 51 -24.23 0.79 8.06
CA ARG A 51 -25.09 -0.40 7.97
C ARG A 51 -26.06 -0.35 6.78
N GLY A 52 -26.09 0.77 6.05
CA GLY A 52 -26.99 0.95 4.90
C GLY A 52 -28.46 1.07 5.25
N LEU A 53 -28.78 1.41 6.52
CA LEU A 53 -30.15 1.51 7.02
C LEU A 53 -30.84 2.80 6.55
N VAL A 54 -30.08 3.87 6.34
CA VAL A 54 -30.56 5.16 5.86
C VAL A 54 -29.66 5.68 4.75
N ARG A 55 -30.25 6.34 3.75
CA ARG A 55 -29.47 7.02 2.70
C ARG A 55 -28.85 8.31 3.20
N ARG A 56 -27.66 8.64 2.71
CA ARG A 56 -26.89 9.81 3.18
C ARG A 56 -27.67 11.12 3.09
N TYR A 57 -28.29 11.42 1.97
CA TYR A 57 -29.07 12.66 1.79
C TYR A 57 -30.30 12.72 2.71
N ASP A 58 -30.98 11.59 2.94
CA ASP A 58 -32.14 11.54 3.83
C ASP A 58 -31.72 11.77 5.28
N LEU A 59 -30.59 11.19 5.68
CA LEU A 59 -30.00 11.44 7.01
C LEU A 59 -29.68 12.92 7.21
N TYR A 60 -28.93 13.53 6.27
CA TYR A 60 -28.47 14.92 6.47
C TYR A 60 -29.59 15.94 6.33
N ARG A 61 -30.62 15.68 5.52
CA ARG A 61 -31.85 16.50 5.50
C ARG A 61 -32.59 16.44 6.83
N THR A 62 -32.68 15.24 7.44
CA THR A 62 -33.28 15.09 8.77
C THR A 62 -32.45 15.78 9.85
N LEU A 63 -31.11 15.68 9.79
CA LEU A 63 -30.21 16.40 10.69
C LEU A 63 -30.33 17.92 10.54
N ALA A 64 -30.41 18.43 9.32
CA ALA A 64 -30.56 19.85 9.04
C ALA A 64 -31.81 20.44 9.74
N GLU A 65 -32.92 19.74 9.65
CA GLU A 65 -34.16 20.16 10.32
C GLU A 65 -34.04 20.09 11.85
N LEU A 66 -33.42 19.04 12.40
CA LEU A 66 -33.14 18.94 13.82
C LEU A 66 -32.20 20.03 14.35
N TRP A 67 -31.28 20.47 13.49
CA TRP A 67 -30.36 21.59 13.77
C TRP A 67 -30.99 22.97 13.55
N GLY A 68 -32.18 23.04 12.93
CA GLY A 68 -32.86 24.30 12.61
C GLY A 68 -32.18 25.12 11.52
N ILE A 69 -31.42 24.47 10.62
CA ILE A 69 -30.70 25.12 9.51
C ILE A 69 -31.11 24.50 8.16
N PRO A 70 -31.08 25.26 7.04
CA PRO A 70 -31.43 24.75 5.74
C PRO A 70 -30.37 23.74 5.22
N PHE A 71 -30.81 22.70 4.51
CA PHE A 71 -29.93 21.77 3.79
C PHE A 71 -29.55 22.33 2.42
N VAL A 72 -28.31 22.07 1.98
CA VAL A 72 -27.81 22.36 0.62
C VAL A 72 -27.18 21.12 0.01
N ASP A 73 -27.56 20.80 -1.19
CA ASP A 73 -26.89 19.84 -2.06
C ASP A 73 -25.82 20.58 -2.86
N LEU A 74 -24.56 20.45 -2.47
CA LEU A 74 -23.45 21.18 -3.10
C LEU A 74 -23.15 20.74 -4.54
N LEU A 75 -23.68 19.60 -4.97
CA LEU A 75 -23.52 19.15 -6.35
C LEU A 75 -24.53 19.84 -7.29
N GLN A 76 -25.68 20.28 -6.74
CA GLN A 76 -26.69 21.06 -7.46
C GLN A 76 -26.49 22.57 -7.30
N GLU A 77 -26.12 23.00 -6.10
CA GLU A 77 -25.80 24.40 -5.78
C GLU A 77 -24.28 24.51 -5.40
N PRO A 78 -23.38 24.53 -6.38
CA PRO A 78 -21.94 24.58 -6.09
C PRO A 78 -21.54 25.91 -5.44
N PRO A 79 -20.55 25.89 -4.54
CA PRO A 79 -20.01 27.11 -3.93
C PRO A 79 -19.26 27.97 -4.96
N ASP A 80 -19.05 29.24 -4.61
CA ASP A 80 -18.16 30.13 -5.36
C ASP A 80 -16.73 29.57 -5.34
N THR A 81 -16.23 29.17 -6.51
CA THR A 81 -14.92 28.54 -6.67
C THR A 81 -13.77 29.49 -6.34
N GLU A 82 -13.89 30.79 -6.63
CA GLU A 82 -12.83 31.75 -6.32
C GLU A 82 -12.74 32.01 -4.82
N LEU A 83 -13.87 32.08 -4.14
CA LEU A 83 -13.94 32.20 -2.70
C LEU A 83 -13.36 30.93 -2.02
N LEU A 84 -13.74 29.76 -2.53
CA LEU A 84 -13.28 28.47 -2.01
C LEU A 84 -11.75 28.33 -2.07
N ARG A 85 -11.13 28.75 -3.17
CA ARG A 85 -9.68 28.69 -3.39
C ARG A 85 -8.84 29.59 -2.49
N ARG A 86 -9.45 30.51 -1.75
CA ARG A 86 -8.73 31.35 -0.78
C ARG A 86 -8.34 30.59 0.49
N PHE A 87 -8.89 29.39 0.70
CA PHE A 87 -8.73 28.63 1.95
C PHE A 87 -8.09 27.26 1.70
N PRO A 88 -7.31 26.74 2.68
CA PRO A 88 -6.62 25.46 2.52
C PRO A 88 -7.61 24.28 2.46
N PRO A 89 -7.58 23.45 1.41
CA PRO A 89 -8.53 22.34 1.24
C PRO A 89 -8.42 21.28 2.34
N GLU A 90 -7.23 21.04 2.88
CA GLU A 90 -6.99 20.09 3.97
C GLU A 90 -7.73 20.52 5.24
N GLN A 91 -7.72 21.81 5.54
CA GLN A 91 -8.39 22.34 6.73
C GLN A 91 -9.92 22.33 6.58
N MET A 92 -10.41 22.63 5.38
CA MET A 92 -11.85 22.54 5.07
C MET A 92 -12.34 21.09 5.18
N LEU A 93 -11.57 20.15 4.65
CA LEU A 93 -11.88 18.72 4.75
C LEU A 93 -11.87 18.23 6.20
N ALA A 94 -10.82 18.54 6.95
CA ALA A 94 -10.66 18.09 8.33
C ALA A 94 -11.77 18.63 9.26
N ARG A 95 -12.23 19.87 9.02
CA ARG A 95 -13.29 20.50 9.80
C ARG A 95 -14.70 20.28 9.22
N GLN A 96 -14.79 19.69 8.02
CA GLN A 96 -16.05 19.52 7.28
C GLN A 96 -16.81 20.84 7.10
N LEU A 97 -16.09 21.90 6.69
CA LEU A 97 -16.58 23.25 6.50
C LEU A 97 -16.23 23.73 5.09
N ILE A 98 -17.22 24.35 4.41
CA ILE A 98 -17.04 24.93 3.06
C ILE A 98 -17.66 26.32 3.02
N PRO A 99 -16.94 27.38 2.53
CA PRO A 99 -17.53 28.68 2.25
C PRO A 99 -18.37 28.58 0.97
N LEU A 100 -19.61 29.10 1.01
CA LEU A 100 -20.55 29.06 -0.12
C LEU A 100 -20.52 30.36 -0.92
N ARG A 101 -20.76 31.47 -0.24
CA ARG A 101 -20.89 32.81 -0.85
C ARG A 101 -20.44 33.87 0.13
N GLN A 102 -19.96 35.02 -0.42
CA GLN A 102 -19.75 36.23 0.33
C GLN A 102 -21.06 37.00 0.42
N LEU A 103 -21.49 37.37 1.62
CA LEU A 103 -22.63 38.22 1.91
C LEU A 103 -22.14 39.57 2.48
N GLU A 104 -23.01 40.56 2.56
CA GLU A 104 -22.67 41.87 3.15
C GLU A 104 -22.29 41.78 4.62
N GLU A 105 -22.95 40.89 5.37
CA GLU A 105 -22.74 40.69 6.82
C GLU A 105 -21.66 39.64 7.17
N GLY A 106 -21.03 39.00 6.17
CA GLY A 106 -20.04 37.94 6.40
C GLY A 106 -20.16 36.79 5.41
N LEU A 107 -19.71 35.59 5.83
CA LEU A 107 -19.74 34.41 4.98
C LEU A 107 -20.99 33.56 5.17
N GLU A 108 -21.56 33.07 4.08
CA GLU A 108 -22.43 31.88 4.11
C GLU A 108 -21.55 30.63 3.97
N ILE A 109 -21.72 29.66 4.89
CA ILE A 109 -20.95 28.42 4.92
C ILE A 109 -21.87 27.18 4.92
N ALA A 110 -21.33 26.05 4.47
CA ALA A 110 -21.94 24.74 4.66
C ALA A 110 -21.10 23.86 5.59
N THR A 111 -21.78 23.04 6.38
CA THR A 111 -21.16 22.09 7.33
C THR A 111 -21.85 20.73 7.31
N ALA A 112 -21.07 19.67 7.46
CA ALA A 112 -21.57 18.32 7.70
C ALA A 112 -21.60 17.96 9.20
N ARG A 113 -21.24 18.91 10.08
CA ARG A 113 -21.24 18.78 11.55
C ARG A 113 -22.35 19.62 12.16
N ARG A 114 -22.79 19.25 13.38
CA ARG A 114 -23.75 20.08 14.13
C ARG A 114 -23.18 21.46 14.34
N PRO A 115 -23.92 22.54 14.01
CA PRO A 115 -23.45 23.92 14.13
C PRO A 115 -23.54 24.43 15.58
N ASP A 116 -22.68 23.90 16.45
CA ASP A 116 -22.51 24.37 17.81
C ASP A 116 -21.47 25.50 17.90
N SER A 117 -21.24 26.01 19.12
CA SER A 117 -20.25 27.07 19.34
C SER A 117 -18.84 26.70 18.90
N ILE A 118 -18.46 25.42 19.03
CA ILE A 118 -17.13 24.91 18.63
C ILE A 118 -16.99 25.01 17.12
N VAL A 119 -17.96 24.52 16.35
CA VAL A 119 -17.96 24.55 14.89
C VAL A 119 -17.95 25.99 14.38
N LEU A 120 -18.69 26.89 15.05
CA LEU A 120 -18.70 28.32 14.70
C LEU A 120 -17.33 28.99 14.93
N GLU A 121 -16.69 28.74 16.08
CA GLU A 121 -15.35 29.25 16.35
C GLU A 121 -14.31 28.69 15.37
N GLU A 122 -14.38 27.39 15.06
CA GLU A 122 -13.51 26.76 14.04
C GLU A 122 -13.70 27.41 12.66
N ALA A 123 -14.95 27.69 12.27
CA ALA A 123 -15.27 28.36 11.02
C ALA A 123 -14.71 29.79 10.98
N GLN A 124 -14.91 30.57 12.05
CA GLN A 124 -14.38 31.93 12.13
C GLN A 124 -12.85 31.96 12.09
N ARG A 125 -12.18 31.02 12.79
CA ARG A 125 -10.71 30.89 12.74
C ARG A 125 -10.20 30.47 11.36
N LEU A 126 -10.91 29.54 10.70
CA LEU A 126 -10.52 29.06 9.36
C LEU A 126 -10.69 30.14 8.30
N PHE A 127 -11.82 30.83 8.31
CA PHE A 127 -12.17 31.78 7.26
C PHE A 127 -11.77 33.23 7.57
N GLY A 128 -11.44 33.53 8.83
CA GLY A 128 -11.00 34.88 9.25
C GLY A 128 -12.08 35.96 9.10
N GLN A 129 -13.36 35.58 8.99
CA GLN A 129 -14.50 36.46 8.77
C GLN A 129 -15.70 36.02 9.62
N PRO A 130 -16.64 36.95 9.91
CA PRO A 130 -17.90 36.58 10.57
C PRO A 130 -18.72 35.60 9.72
N ILE A 131 -19.42 34.70 10.37
CA ILE A 131 -20.33 33.76 9.72
C ILE A 131 -21.73 34.31 9.77
N ALA A 132 -22.25 34.75 8.63
CA ALA A 132 -23.58 35.33 8.50
C ALA A 132 -24.69 34.28 8.38
N ARG A 133 -24.41 33.15 7.74
CA ARG A 133 -25.37 32.08 7.52
C ARG A 133 -24.70 30.72 7.47
N ILE A 134 -25.40 29.70 8.00
CA ILE A 134 -24.94 28.31 7.98
C ILE A 134 -26.01 27.43 7.32
N ARG A 135 -25.53 26.49 6.48
CA ARG A 135 -26.35 25.44 5.86
C ARG A 135 -25.78 24.07 6.17
N ALA A 136 -26.63 23.06 6.27
CA ALA A 136 -26.18 21.67 6.40
C ALA A 136 -25.89 21.08 5.02
N THR A 137 -24.86 20.24 4.93
CA THR A 137 -24.52 19.47 3.73
C THR A 137 -23.99 18.09 4.13
N THR A 138 -23.61 17.26 3.15
CA THR A 138 -23.00 15.96 3.42
C THR A 138 -21.48 16.02 3.38
N GLU A 139 -20.81 15.15 4.14
CA GLU A 139 -19.36 14.98 4.07
C GLU A 139 -18.91 14.50 2.68
N TRP A 140 -19.80 13.81 1.97
CA TRP A 140 -19.58 13.38 0.60
C TRP A 140 -19.52 14.56 -0.37
N ASP A 141 -20.47 15.48 -0.28
CA ASP A 141 -20.52 16.66 -1.14
C ASP A 141 -19.28 17.54 -0.93
N ILE A 142 -18.86 17.70 0.32
CA ILE A 142 -17.62 18.44 0.65
C ILE A 142 -16.43 17.83 -0.10
N ARG A 143 -16.26 16.50 -0.05
CA ARG A 143 -15.16 15.81 -0.75
C ARG A 143 -15.22 16.01 -2.25
N GLN A 144 -16.42 15.90 -2.86
CA GLN A 144 -16.60 16.05 -4.29
C GLN A 144 -16.29 17.50 -4.75
N ILE A 145 -16.74 18.48 -3.98
CA ILE A 145 -16.47 19.90 -4.27
C ILE A 145 -14.98 20.22 -4.14
N LEU A 146 -14.33 19.77 -3.08
CA LEU A 146 -12.89 19.96 -2.92
C LEU A 146 -12.09 19.31 -4.05
N LEU A 147 -12.44 18.08 -4.43
CA LEU A 147 -11.77 17.40 -5.55
C LEU A 147 -11.95 18.16 -6.87
N ARG A 148 -13.13 18.74 -7.12
CA ARG A 148 -13.39 19.53 -8.34
C ARG A 148 -12.66 20.87 -8.33
N ALA A 149 -12.77 21.61 -7.22
CA ALA A 149 -12.23 22.96 -7.11
C ALA A 149 -10.69 22.99 -7.05
N PHE A 150 -10.09 22.03 -6.36
CA PHE A 150 -8.63 21.91 -6.18
C PHE A 150 -8.02 20.78 -7.00
N ARG A 151 -8.69 20.39 -8.09
CA ARG A 151 -8.28 19.27 -8.96
C ARG A 151 -6.80 19.33 -9.34
N THR A 152 -6.32 20.47 -9.79
CA THR A 152 -4.95 20.66 -10.26
C THR A 152 -3.96 20.57 -9.11
N GLU A 153 -4.25 21.23 -8.01
CA GLU A 153 -3.41 21.27 -6.81
C GLU A 153 -3.28 19.88 -6.17
N ILE A 154 -4.41 19.19 -5.97
CA ILE A 154 -4.44 17.82 -5.42
C ILE A 154 -3.68 16.86 -6.34
N LEU A 155 -3.92 16.94 -7.66
CA LEU A 155 -3.24 16.12 -8.64
C LEU A 155 -1.72 16.38 -8.68
N THR A 156 -1.31 17.66 -8.68
CA THR A 156 0.09 18.04 -8.67
C THR A 156 0.79 17.57 -7.40
N THR A 157 0.16 17.76 -6.25
CA THR A 157 0.69 17.28 -4.96
C THR A 157 0.77 15.77 -4.92
N ALA A 158 -0.27 15.07 -5.38
CA ALA A 158 -0.30 13.61 -5.41
C ALA A 158 0.75 13.00 -6.36
N THR A 159 1.09 13.72 -7.45
CA THR A 159 2.03 13.24 -8.47
C THR A 159 3.46 13.68 -8.20
N TYR A 160 3.67 14.95 -7.88
CA TYR A 160 5.01 15.55 -7.78
C TYR A 160 5.37 15.99 -6.35
N GLY A 161 4.48 15.81 -5.37
CA GLY A 161 4.69 16.32 -4.01
C GLY A 161 5.96 15.79 -3.34
N LEU A 162 6.29 14.52 -3.53
CA LEU A 162 7.54 13.95 -3.03
C LEU A 162 8.75 14.57 -3.76
N TYR A 163 8.70 14.63 -5.09
CA TYR A 163 9.78 15.20 -5.90
C TYR A 163 10.06 16.67 -5.57
N TYR A 164 9.04 17.50 -5.35
CA TYR A 164 9.24 18.91 -4.98
C TYR A 164 9.77 19.10 -3.57
N ARG A 165 9.38 18.25 -2.64
CA ARG A 165 9.85 18.34 -1.24
C ARG A 165 11.20 17.68 -1.01
N ARG A 166 11.47 16.56 -1.69
CA ARG A 166 12.63 15.68 -1.50
C ARG A 166 13.06 15.07 -2.83
N PRO A 167 13.62 15.87 -3.76
CA PRO A 167 13.99 15.39 -5.10
C PRO A 167 14.99 14.23 -5.07
N GLU A 168 15.81 14.16 -4.01
CA GLU A 168 16.78 13.09 -3.80
C GLU A 168 16.12 11.73 -3.47
N GLU A 169 14.89 11.71 -3.00
CA GLU A 169 14.14 10.50 -2.63
C GLU A 169 13.15 10.04 -3.70
N SER A 170 12.94 10.82 -4.77
CA SER A 170 12.00 10.45 -5.83
C SER A 170 12.68 9.82 -7.05
N ALA A 171 12.11 8.76 -7.59
CA ALA A 171 12.54 8.12 -8.83
C ALA A 171 12.25 8.95 -10.10
N HIS A 172 11.64 10.13 -9.98
CA HIS A 172 11.42 11.03 -11.11
C HIS A 172 12.71 11.28 -11.91
N THR A 173 13.84 11.41 -11.25
CA THR A 173 15.16 11.41 -11.86
C THR A 173 15.77 10.01 -11.68
N VAL A 174 15.75 9.16 -12.69
CA VAL A 174 16.26 7.78 -12.58
C VAL A 174 17.78 7.75 -12.38
N PHE A 175 18.51 8.46 -13.24
CA PHE A 175 19.97 8.56 -13.17
C PHE A 175 20.39 10.00 -12.92
N THR A 176 21.24 10.20 -11.92
CA THR A 176 21.92 11.48 -11.75
C THR A 176 23.14 11.57 -12.68
N PRO A 177 23.60 12.79 -13.06
CA PRO A 177 24.81 12.95 -13.86
C PRO A 177 26.02 12.26 -13.23
N GLY A 178 26.14 12.29 -11.90
CA GLY A 178 27.23 11.61 -11.17
C GLY A 178 27.17 10.09 -11.31
N GLN A 179 25.99 9.49 -11.17
CA GLN A 179 25.81 8.04 -11.36
C GLN A 179 26.10 7.64 -12.81
N PHE A 180 25.63 8.44 -13.79
CA PHE A 180 25.92 8.18 -15.19
C PHE A 180 27.42 8.24 -15.49
N LEU A 181 28.12 9.23 -14.92
CA LEU A 181 29.59 9.34 -15.03
C LEU A 181 30.28 8.12 -14.43
N VAL A 182 29.91 7.70 -13.21
CA VAL A 182 30.51 6.52 -12.55
C VAL A 182 30.26 5.26 -13.38
N MET A 183 29.03 5.04 -13.86
CA MET A 183 28.70 3.89 -14.72
C MET A 183 29.51 3.90 -16.01
N THR A 184 29.68 5.07 -16.64
CA THR A 184 30.50 5.21 -17.87
C THR A 184 31.96 4.93 -17.57
N LEU A 185 32.52 5.47 -16.49
CA LEU A 185 33.90 5.21 -16.10
C LEU A 185 34.14 3.73 -15.78
N LEU A 186 33.22 3.06 -15.10
CA LEU A 186 33.28 1.62 -14.84
C LEU A 186 33.22 0.81 -16.13
N LEU A 187 32.35 1.15 -17.06
CA LEU A 187 32.23 0.48 -18.35
C LEU A 187 33.52 0.66 -19.19
N VAL A 188 33.93 1.90 -19.35
CA VAL A 188 35.16 2.22 -20.14
C VAL A 188 36.40 1.59 -19.48
N GLY A 189 36.53 1.70 -18.17
CA GLY A 189 37.63 1.06 -17.42
C GLY A 189 37.65 -0.46 -17.57
N THR A 190 36.48 -1.10 -17.52
CA THR A 190 36.37 -2.55 -17.76
C THR A 190 36.73 -2.93 -19.20
N LEU A 191 36.27 -2.17 -20.20
CA LEU A 191 36.62 -2.41 -21.60
C LEU A 191 38.12 -2.23 -21.88
N LEU A 192 38.74 -1.18 -21.31
CA LEU A 192 40.18 -0.97 -21.38
C LEU A 192 40.95 -2.10 -20.69
N ALA A 193 40.55 -2.51 -19.49
CA ALA A 193 41.15 -3.62 -18.76
C ALA A 193 41.02 -4.95 -19.54
N LEU A 194 39.89 -5.19 -20.21
CA LEU A 194 39.71 -6.32 -21.10
C LEU A 194 40.62 -6.26 -22.32
N GLY A 195 40.91 -5.06 -22.86
CA GLY A 195 41.86 -4.89 -23.96
C GLY A 195 43.32 -5.11 -23.55
N ILE A 196 43.71 -4.70 -22.34
CA ILE A 196 45.10 -4.75 -21.86
C ILE A 196 45.42 -6.08 -21.18
N THR A 197 44.53 -6.55 -20.28
CA THR A 197 44.72 -7.75 -19.45
C THR A 197 43.46 -8.62 -19.43
N PRO A 198 43.04 -9.21 -20.56
CA PRO A 198 41.73 -9.88 -20.65
C PRO A 198 41.56 -11.00 -19.64
N ARG A 199 42.58 -11.83 -19.46
CA ARG A 199 42.53 -12.95 -18.51
C ARG A 199 42.36 -12.47 -17.06
N ALA A 200 43.17 -11.52 -16.61
CA ALA A 200 43.09 -11.00 -15.24
C ALA A 200 41.76 -10.30 -15.00
N THR A 201 41.25 -9.54 -15.96
CA THR A 201 39.97 -8.84 -15.87
C THR A 201 38.79 -9.82 -15.76
N LEU A 202 38.76 -10.89 -16.59
CA LEU A 202 37.73 -11.90 -16.52
C LEU A 202 37.77 -12.69 -15.20
N ILE A 203 38.96 -13.00 -14.69
CA ILE A 203 39.11 -13.60 -13.35
C ILE A 203 38.56 -12.67 -12.26
N ALA A 204 38.88 -11.37 -12.32
CA ALA A 204 38.42 -10.39 -11.35
C ALA A 204 36.88 -10.22 -11.36
N ILE A 205 36.26 -10.16 -12.55
CA ILE A 205 34.80 -10.11 -12.72
C ILE A 205 34.17 -11.39 -12.16
N ASN A 206 34.68 -12.56 -12.51
CA ASN A 206 34.19 -13.85 -12.02
C ASN A 206 34.31 -13.94 -10.49
N ALA A 207 35.46 -13.55 -9.93
CA ALA A 207 35.66 -13.51 -8.48
C ALA A 207 34.67 -12.57 -7.80
N ALA A 208 34.47 -11.34 -8.31
CA ALA A 208 33.54 -10.38 -7.77
C ALA A 208 32.09 -10.89 -7.78
N ILE A 209 31.64 -11.50 -8.87
CA ILE A 209 30.30 -12.10 -8.97
C ILE A 209 30.15 -13.23 -7.94
N ASN A 210 31.14 -14.13 -7.83
CA ASN A 210 31.07 -15.25 -6.91
C ASN A 210 31.12 -14.84 -5.43
N ILE A 211 31.94 -13.85 -5.08
CA ILE A 211 31.98 -13.28 -3.71
C ILE A 211 30.65 -12.62 -3.38
N PHE A 212 30.06 -11.89 -4.32
CA PHE A 212 28.76 -11.27 -4.16
C PHE A 212 27.67 -12.32 -3.96
N PHE A 213 27.63 -13.40 -4.75
CA PHE A 213 26.70 -14.50 -4.56
C PHE A 213 26.84 -15.15 -3.19
N LEU A 214 28.08 -15.44 -2.77
CA LEU A 214 28.35 -16.03 -1.45
C LEU A 214 27.80 -15.12 -0.33
N ALA A 215 28.13 -13.83 -0.38
CA ALA A 215 27.64 -12.86 0.60
C ALA A 215 26.12 -12.77 0.61
N SER A 216 25.48 -12.73 -0.55
CA SER A 216 24.02 -12.68 -0.69
C SER A 216 23.32 -13.94 -0.13
N ILE A 217 23.87 -15.13 -0.42
CA ILE A 217 23.32 -16.40 0.05
C ILE A 217 23.44 -16.50 1.57
N LEU A 218 24.64 -16.23 2.13
CA LEU A 218 24.88 -16.27 3.56
C LEU A 218 24.02 -15.23 4.30
N PHE A 219 23.88 -14.03 3.76
CA PHE A 219 23.03 -12.99 4.31
C PHE A 219 21.56 -13.45 4.36
N LYS A 220 21.00 -13.93 3.24
CA LYS A 220 19.62 -14.41 3.17
C LYS A 220 19.37 -15.59 4.13
N PHE A 221 20.33 -16.51 4.20
CA PHE A 221 20.25 -17.64 5.14
C PHE A 221 20.24 -17.17 6.60
N ALA A 222 21.18 -16.32 6.98
CA ALA A 222 21.28 -15.80 8.34
C ALA A 222 19.99 -15.03 8.75
N VAL A 223 19.51 -14.11 7.89
CA VAL A 223 18.27 -13.37 8.12
C VAL A 223 17.08 -14.32 8.29
N SER A 224 16.97 -15.35 7.44
CA SER A 224 15.88 -16.32 7.50
C SER A 224 15.91 -17.15 8.79
N MET A 225 17.10 -17.54 9.27
CA MET A 225 17.23 -18.29 10.52
C MET A 225 16.87 -17.43 11.74
N VAL A 226 17.18 -16.15 11.72
CA VAL A 226 16.72 -15.20 12.74
C VAL A 226 15.19 -15.06 12.68
N GLY A 227 14.62 -14.91 11.48
CA GLY A 227 13.18 -14.80 11.27
C GLY A 227 12.40 -16.03 11.77
N ALA A 228 12.94 -17.22 11.52
CA ALA A 228 12.34 -18.47 11.99
C ALA A 228 12.16 -18.56 13.51
N ARG A 229 13.07 -17.92 14.27
CA ARG A 229 13.02 -17.85 15.74
C ARG A 229 12.12 -16.73 16.25
N TYR A 230 12.20 -15.58 15.59
CA TYR A 230 11.57 -14.35 16.06
C TYR A 230 10.04 -14.38 16.04
N GLU A 231 9.43 -15.05 15.10
CA GLU A 231 7.97 -15.14 14.97
C GLU A 231 7.28 -15.71 16.23
N ARG A 232 7.97 -16.59 16.95
CA ARG A 232 7.45 -17.18 18.21
C ARG A 232 7.39 -16.14 19.34
N GLU A 233 8.17 -15.07 19.27
CA GLU A 233 8.31 -14.08 20.34
C GLU A 233 7.30 -12.91 20.20
N VAL A 234 6.84 -12.59 18.99
CA VAL A 234 6.01 -11.39 18.69
C VAL A 234 4.57 -11.73 18.34
N ALA A 235 4.17 -12.98 18.44
CA ALA A 235 2.80 -13.39 18.15
C ALA A 235 1.78 -12.60 19.01
N ILE A 236 0.87 -11.90 18.36
CA ILE A 236 -0.31 -11.32 19.01
C ILE A 236 -1.22 -12.49 19.38
N ARG A 237 -1.54 -12.64 20.67
CA ARG A 237 -2.37 -13.72 21.17
C ARG A 237 -3.84 -13.47 20.85
N GLU A 238 -4.59 -14.52 20.58
CA GLU A 238 -6.04 -14.41 20.37
C GLU A 238 -6.77 -13.76 21.54
N GLU A 239 -6.30 -14.00 22.78
CA GLU A 239 -6.85 -13.40 23.98
C GLU A 239 -6.72 -11.88 23.96
N GLU A 240 -5.62 -11.31 23.46
CA GLU A 240 -5.41 -9.87 23.34
C GLU A 240 -6.35 -9.27 22.27
N ILE A 241 -6.62 -10.01 21.18
CA ILE A 241 -7.57 -9.58 20.15
C ILE A 241 -8.98 -9.56 20.71
N ARG A 242 -9.37 -10.60 21.46
CA ARG A 242 -10.70 -10.71 22.09
C ARG A 242 -10.89 -9.68 23.22
N ALA A 243 -9.81 -9.27 23.87
CA ALA A 243 -9.86 -8.25 24.93
C ALA A 243 -10.06 -6.82 24.41
N LEU A 244 -9.88 -6.59 23.10
CA LEU A 244 -10.11 -5.27 22.51
C LEU A 244 -11.59 -4.93 22.52
N LYS A 245 -11.93 -3.82 23.16
CA LYS A 245 -13.29 -3.29 23.14
C LYS A 245 -13.52 -2.45 21.89
N ASP A 246 -14.69 -2.58 21.30
CA ASP A 246 -15.05 -1.83 20.08
C ASP A 246 -14.97 -0.31 20.28
N GLU A 247 -15.26 0.20 21.49
CA GLU A 247 -15.14 1.62 21.83
C GLU A 247 -13.71 2.16 21.77
N GLU A 248 -12.70 1.29 22.05
CA GLU A 248 -11.28 1.65 22.08
C GLU A 248 -10.60 1.56 20.72
N LEU A 249 -11.26 0.95 19.73
CA LEU A 249 -10.71 0.80 18.40
C LEU A 249 -10.66 2.16 17.68
N PRO A 250 -9.53 2.51 17.03
CA PRO A 250 -9.40 3.74 16.27
C PRO A 250 -10.19 3.68 14.95
N ARG A 251 -10.37 4.83 14.30
CA ARG A 251 -10.93 4.87 12.94
C ARG A 251 -9.89 4.39 11.94
N TYR A 252 -10.35 3.60 10.97
CA TYR A 252 -9.51 3.01 9.94
C TYR A 252 -9.95 3.44 8.55
N THR A 253 -9.04 3.98 7.75
CA THR A 253 -9.25 4.20 6.32
C THR A 253 -8.69 3.04 5.52
N ILE A 254 -9.50 2.48 4.62
CA ILE A 254 -9.11 1.45 3.67
C ILE A 254 -9.05 2.10 2.29
N LEU A 255 -7.88 2.16 1.68
CA LEU A 255 -7.70 2.60 0.30
C LEU A 255 -7.78 1.39 -0.63
N VAL A 256 -8.64 1.47 -1.63
CA VAL A 256 -8.78 0.42 -2.64
C VAL A 256 -8.68 1.07 -4.03
N PRO A 257 -7.49 1.08 -4.63
CA PRO A 257 -7.32 1.52 -6.01
C PRO A 257 -7.86 0.47 -6.96
N VAL A 258 -8.80 0.85 -7.83
CA VAL A 258 -9.43 -0.03 -8.82
C VAL A 258 -9.39 0.59 -10.21
N TYR A 259 -9.04 -0.20 -11.22
CA TYR A 259 -9.01 0.23 -12.61
C TYR A 259 -9.29 -0.92 -13.56
N ARG A 260 -10.42 -0.87 -14.28
CA ARG A 260 -10.91 -1.92 -15.19
C ARG A 260 -11.05 -3.28 -14.48
N GLU A 261 -11.78 -3.27 -13.38
CA GLU A 261 -11.96 -4.41 -12.47
C GLU A 261 -13.44 -4.57 -12.09
N ALA A 262 -14.37 -4.26 -13.00
CA ALA A 262 -15.80 -4.35 -12.78
C ALA A 262 -16.26 -5.74 -12.30
N GLU A 263 -15.63 -6.81 -12.80
CA GLU A 263 -15.97 -8.19 -12.48
C GLU A 263 -15.68 -8.57 -11.01
N VAL A 264 -14.71 -7.92 -10.37
CA VAL A 264 -14.27 -8.27 -8.99
C VAL A 264 -14.87 -7.37 -7.91
N ILE A 265 -15.56 -6.29 -8.26
CA ILE A 265 -16.10 -5.31 -7.29
C ILE A 265 -17.03 -5.94 -6.25
N GLN A 266 -17.92 -6.85 -6.65
CA GLN A 266 -18.82 -7.50 -5.70
C GLN A 266 -18.06 -8.38 -4.71
N THR A 267 -17.09 -9.14 -5.19
CA THR A 267 -16.25 -10.01 -4.36
C THR A 267 -15.40 -9.16 -3.41
N LEU A 268 -14.82 -8.06 -3.87
CA LEU A 268 -14.09 -7.10 -3.06
C LEU A 268 -14.94 -6.58 -1.89
N LEU A 269 -16.13 -6.05 -2.18
CA LEU A 269 -17.01 -5.53 -1.13
C LEU A 269 -17.44 -6.62 -0.14
N ALA A 270 -17.66 -7.84 -0.61
CA ALA A 270 -17.96 -8.98 0.26
C ALA A 270 -16.77 -9.36 1.15
N ASN A 271 -15.55 -9.33 0.64
CA ASN A 271 -14.33 -9.59 1.42
C ASN A 271 -14.10 -8.51 2.50
N LEU A 272 -14.25 -7.23 2.14
CA LEU A 272 -14.15 -6.13 3.10
C LEU A 272 -15.24 -6.18 4.18
N ALA A 273 -16.44 -6.66 3.83
CA ALA A 273 -17.54 -6.85 4.80
C ALA A 273 -17.28 -7.96 5.83
N ARG A 274 -16.31 -8.87 5.57
CA ARG A 274 -15.88 -9.95 6.48
C ARG A 274 -14.90 -9.49 7.56
N LEU A 275 -14.34 -8.29 7.43
CA LEU A 275 -13.42 -7.76 8.43
C LEU A 275 -14.10 -7.66 9.80
N ASP A 276 -13.47 -8.24 10.81
CA ASP A 276 -13.89 -8.15 12.21
C ASP A 276 -13.47 -6.79 12.80
N TYR A 277 -14.18 -5.75 12.37
CA TYR A 277 -13.99 -4.38 12.80
C TYR A 277 -15.32 -3.63 12.78
N PRO A 278 -15.62 -2.72 13.72
CA PRO A 278 -16.84 -1.93 13.70
C PRO A 278 -16.98 -1.14 12.39
N ARG A 279 -18.03 -1.41 11.60
CA ARG A 279 -18.21 -0.78 10.27
C ARG A 279 -18.30 0.74 10.34
N GLU A 280 -18.85 1.26 11.42
CA GLU A 280 -18.97 2.68 11.72
C GLU A 280 -17.62 3.37 12.00
N LYS A 281 -16.56 2.58 12.25
CA LYS A 281 -15.17 3.05 12.37
C LYS A 281 -14.33 2.80 11.13
N LEU A 282 -14.94 2.20 10.08
CA LEU A 282 -14.29 1.96 8.79
C LEU A 282 -14.70 3.04 7.78
N GLU A 283 -13.72 3.63 7.14
CA GLU A 283 -13.85 4.48 5.97
C GLU A 283 -13.23 3.75 4.78
N ILE A 284 -14.00 3.43 3.76
CA ILE A 284 -13.53 2.71 2.57
C ILE A 284 -13.53 3.67 1.39
N LEU A 285 -12.36 3.98 0.86
CA LEU A 285 -12.18 4.85 -0.30
C LEU A 285 -11.89 4.01 -1.54
N LEU A 286 -12.89 3.83 -2.42
CA LEU A 286 -12.71 3.25 -3.74
C LEU A 286 -12.14 4.33 -4.68
N LEU A 287 -10.87 4.13 -5.09
CA LEU A 287 -10.13 5.07 -5.91
C LEU A 287 -10.28 4.66 -7.38
N LEU A 288 -11.19 5.33 -8.09
CA LEU A 288 -11.65 4.99 -9.43
C LEU A 288 -11.07 5.97 -10.46
N GLU A 289 -10.31 5.51 -11.45
CA GLU A 289 -9.85 6.38 -12.53
C GLU A 289 -11.05 6.98 -13.30
N GLU A 290 -10.96 8.24 -13.67
CA GLU A 290 -12.07 9.02 -14.24
C GLU A 290 -12.60 8.46 -15.57
N ASP A 291 -11.74 7.78 -16.34
CA ASP A 291 -12.08 7.15 -17.62
C ASP A 291 -12.65 5.73 -17.48
N ASP A 292 -12.72 5.19 -16.26
CA ASP A 292 -13.25 3.84 -16.00
C ASP A 292 -14.71 3.90 -15.55
N GLN A 293 -15.60 4.09 -16.52
CA GLN A 293 -17.02 4.17 -16.24
C GLN A 293 -17.64 2.80 -15.92
N GLU A 294 -17.11 1.72 -16.51
CA GLU A 294 -17.61 0.36 -16.30
C GLU A 294 -17.46 -0.09 -14.85
N THR A 295 -16.26 0.09 -14.27
CA THR A 295 -16.01 -0.24 -12.86
C THR A 295 -16.84 0.65 -11.92
N LEU A 296 -17.04 1.94 -12.25
CA LEU A 296 -17.88 2.83 -11.47
C LEU A 296 -19.34 2.37 -11.44
N GLU A 297 -19.89 2.01 -12.59
CA GLU A 297 -21.30 1.53 -12.66
C GLU A 297 -21.47 0.19 -11.93
N ALA A 298 -20.48 -0.72 -12.04
CA ALA A 298 -20.47 -1.96 -11.26
C ALA A 298 -20.45 -1.68 -9.74
N ALA A 299 -19.62 -0.72 -9.30
CA ALA A 299 -19.56 -0.32 -7.91
C ALA A 299 -20.85 0.31 -7.38
N LYS A 300 -21.52 1.14 -8.18
CA LYS A 300 -22.84 1.70 -7.85
C LYS A 300 -23.93 0.63 -7.82
N ALA A 301 -23.91 -0.30 -8.79
CA ALA A 301 -24.88 -1.39 -8.88
C ALA A 301 -24.81 -2.34 -7.67
N ALA A 302 -23.61 -2.50 -7.08
CA ALA A 302 -23.40 -3.28 -5.86
C ALA A 302 -24.04 -2.64 -4.60
N ARG A 303 -24.50 -1.38 -4.68
CA ARG A 303 -25.17 -0.63 -3.59
C ARG A 303 -24.43 -0.73 -2.26
N PRO A 304 -23.15 -0.34 -2.20
CA PRO A 304 -22.38 -0.44 -0.97
C PRO A 304 -22.96 0.44 0.14
N PRO A 305 -22.67 0.12 1.42
CA PRO A 305 -23.10 0.93 2.56
C PRO A 305 -22.46 2.32 2.53
N GLY A 306 -22.99 3.24 3.35
CA GLY A 306 -22.62 4.65 3.33
C GLY A 306 -21.22 4.99 3.83
N ASN A 307 -20.46 4.04 4.37
CA ASN A 307 -19.06 4.21 4.72
C ASN A 307 -18.10 3.90 3.55
N VAL A 308 -18.63 3.55 2.38
CA VAL A 308 -17.89 3.38 1.12
C VAL A 308 -18.02 4.67 0.30
N TYR A 309 -16.89 5.26 -0.09
CA TYR A 309 -16.81 6.51 -0.84
C TYR A 309 -16.14 6.28 -2.19
N PHE A 310 -16.70 6.83 -3.25
CA PHE A 310 -16.13 6.79 -4.59
C PHE A 310 -15.31 8.05 -4.84
N ILE A 311 -13.99 7.92 -4.92
CA ILE A 311 -13.09 9.03 -5.25
C ILE A 311 -12.68 8.90 -6.72
N ARG A 312 -13.12 9.85 -7.55
CA ARG A 312 -12.81 9.90 -8.98
C ARG A 312 -11.42 10.48 -9.18
N ILE A 313 -10.46 9.62 -9.54
CA ILE A 313 -9.06 10.01 -9.77
C ILE A 313 -8.96 10.73 -11.12
N PRO A 314 -8.52 12.00 -11.16
CA PRO A 314 -8.41 12.76 -12.41
C PRO A 314 -7.47 12.10 -13.41
N ASN A 315 -7.87 12.11 -14.69
CA ASN A 315 -7.08 11.55 -15.77
C ASN A 315 -5.81 12.38 -16.00
N ALA A 316 -4.66 11.87 -15.58
CA ALA A 316 -3.34 12.49 -15.78
C ALA A 316 -2.21 11.46 -15.72
N MET A 317 -1.11 11.77 -16.38
CA MET A 317 0.11 10.94 -16.34
C MET A 317 1.00 11.29 -15.12
N PRO A 318 1.71 10.34 -14.54
CA PRO A 318 1.65 8.90 -14.82
C PRO A 318 0.35 8.28 -14.28
N ARG A 319 -0.19 7.28 -15.00
CA ARG A 319 -1.33 6.48 -14.51
C ARG A 319 -0.79 5.34 -13.67
N THR A 320 -0.72 5.55 -12.37
CA THR A 320 -0.11 4.60 -11.45
C THR A 320 -0.93 4.48 -10.16
N LYS A 321 -0.88 3.31 -9.54
CA LYS A 321 -1.49 3.02 -8.24
C LYS A 321 -1.07 4.05 -7.17
N PRO A 322 0.23 4.39 -7.01
CA PRO A 322 0.68 5.36 -6.01
C PRO A 322 0.07 6.77 -6.18
N LYS A 323 -0.14 7.25 -7.42
CA LYS A 323 -0.86 8.52 -7.64
C LYS A 323 -2.28 8.46 -7.08
N ALA A 324 -3.01 7.39 -7.36
CA ALA A 324 -4.36 7.19 -6.85
C ALA A 324 -4.36 7.10 -5.31
N CYS A 325 -3.43 6.33 -4.73
CA CYS A 325 -3.29 6.20 -3.28
C CYS A 325 -2.94 7.55 -2.61
N ASN A 326 -2.10 8.39 -3.22
CA ASN A 326 -1.80 9.73 -2.70
C ASN A 326 -3.03 10.66 -2.71
N ILE A 327 -3.89 10.57 -3.73
CA ILE A 327 -5.18 11.29 -3.74
C ILE A 327 -6.09 10.72 -2.64
N GLY A 328 -6.13 9.39 -2.47
CA GLY A 328 -6.84 8.75 -1.37
C GLY A 328 -6.34 9.20 0.01
N LEU A 329 -5.02 9.32 0.18
CA LEU A 329 -4.39 9.80 1.42
C LEU A 329 -4.80 11.25 1.76
N PHE A 330 -4.98 12.11 0.76
CA PHE A 330 -5.53 13.45 0.97
C PHE A 330 -6.92 13.40 1.61
N PHE A 331 -7.78 12.46 1.17
CA PHE A 331 -9.16 12.33 1.69
C PHE A 331 -9.30 11.40 2.89
N ALA A 332 -8.25 10.68 3.29
CA ALA A 332 -8.29 9.77 4.42
C ALA A 332 -8.50 10.50 5.74
N THR A 333 -9.47 10.04 6.55
CA THR A 333 -9.81 10.63 7.86
C THR A 333 -9.55 9.69 9.03
N GLY A 334 -9.23 8.43 8.78
CA GLY A 334 -8.93 7.45 9.82
C GLY A 334 -7.58 7.71 10.50
N ASP A 335 -7.48 7.33 11.77
CA ASP A 335 -6.24 7.37 12.55
C ASP A 335 -5.19 6.44 11.94
N TYR A 336 -5.66 5.30 11.43
CA TYR A 336 -4.87 4.33 10.68
C TYR A 336 -5.38 4.18 9.26
N LEU A 337 -4.48 3.76 8.38
CA LEU A 337 -4.75 3.55 6.96
C LEU A 337 -4.14 2.22 6.51
N VAL A 338 -4.85 1.50 5.64
CA VAL A 338 -4.35 0.31 4.94
C VAL A 338 -4.71 0.38 3.46
N ILE A 339 -3.88 -0.24 2.62
CA ILE A 339 -4.19 -0.45 1.20
C ILE A 339 -4.57 -1.90 1.00
N TYR A 340 -5.65 -2.15 0.26
CA TYR A 340 -5.99 -3.44 -0.30
C TYR A 340 -6.18 -3.34 -1.81
N ASP A 341 -5.70 -4.34 -2.54
CA ASP A 341 -5.98 -4.48 -3.96
C ASP A 341 -7.37 -5.12 -4.18
N ALA A 342 -7.90 -5.02 -5.38
CA ALA A 342 -9.30 -5.42 -5.66
C ALA A 342 -9.57 -6.92 -5.46
N GLU A 343 -8.55 -7.75 -5.59
CA GLU A 343 -8.63 -9.21 -5.40
C GLU A 343 -8.30 -9.69 -3.98
N ASP A 344 -7.92 -8.79 -3.09
CA ASP A 344 -7.44 -9.13 -1.75
C ASP A 344 -8.51 -9.76 -0.85
N GLN A 345 -8.08 -10.77 -0.12
CA GLN A 345 -8.85 -11.47 0.88
C GLN A 345 -8.08 -11.47 2.21
N PRO A 346 -8.12 -10.36 2.96
CA PRO A 346 -7.46 -10.29 4.26
C PRO A 346 -8.14 -11.18 5.29
N GLU A 347 -7.37 -11.72 6.24
CA GLU A 347 -7.93 -12.36 7.42
C GLU A 347 -8.83 -11.39 8.20
N PRO A 348 -9.96 -11.86 8.75
CA PRO A 348 -10.95 -10.98 9.38
C PRO A 348 -10.38 -10.10 10.52
N ASP A 349 -9.48 -10.63 11.33
CA ASP A 349 -8.90 -9.97 12.50
C ASP A 349 -7.65 -9.10 12.20
N GLN A 350 -7.28 -8.96 10.93
CA GLN A 350 -6.04 -8.29 10.51
C GLN A 350 -5.94 -6.85 11.02
N LEU A 351 -7.03 -6.07 10.94
CA LEU A 351 -7.03 -4.68 11.42
C LEU A 351 -6.81 -4.59 12.94
N LYS A 352 -7.41 -5.49 13.71
CA LYS A 352 -7.21 -5.57 15.17
C LYS A 352 -5.78 -5.94 15.52
N LYS A 353 -5.19 -6.90 14.79
CA LYS A 353 -3.78 -7.27 14.92
C LYS A 353 -2.85 -6.08 14.63
N ALA A 354 -3.14 -5.31 13.57
CA ALA A 354 -2.38 -4.10 13.25
C ALA A 354 -2.47 -3.03 14.37
N VAL A 355 -3.66 -2.78 14.91
CA VAL A 355 -3.86 -1.87 16.05
C VAL A 355 -3.03 -2.30 17.26
N LEU A 356 -3.04 -3.58 17.61
CA LEU A 356 -2.23 -4.13 18.73
C LEU A 356 -0.74 -3.98 18.45
N ALA A 357 -0.30 -4.24 17.21
CA ALA A 357 1.09 -4.08 16.83
C ALA A 357 1.56 -2.62 16.99
N PHE A 358 0.76 -1.63 16.58
CA PHE A 358 1.07 -0.22 16.79
C PHE A 358 1.09 0.18 18.26
N ARG A 359 0.16 -0.32 19.06
CA ARG A 359 0.17 -0.08 20.52
C ARG A 359 1.42 -0.62 21.21
N LYS A 360 1.93 -1.78 20.75
CA LYS A 360 3.14 -2.43 21.29
C LYS A 360 4.43 -1.85 20.73
N GLY A 361 4.44 -1.44 19.45
CA GLY A 361 5.66 -1.06 18.71
C GLY A 361 6.16 0.36 19.00
N GLY A 362 5.41 1.17 19.72
CA GLY A 362 5.80 2.53 20.11
C GLY A 362 5.80 3.55 18.98
N GLU A 363 6.38 4.72 19.27
CA GLU A 363 6.29 5.88 18.38
C GLU A 363 7.11 5.78 17.10
N ARG A 364 8.14 4.93 17.06
CA ARG A 364 8.98 4.76 15.85
C ARG A 364 8.42 3.79 14.82
N LEU A 365 7.38 3.03 15.15
CA LEU A 365 6.76 2.08 14.23
C LEU A 365 5.87 2.81 13.23
N ALA A 366 6.36 3.07 12.01
CA ALA A 366 5.62 3.80 10.98
C ALA A 366 4.75 2.92 10.09
N CYS A 367 5.07 1.64 9.97
CA CYS A 367 4.31 0.71 9.14
C CYS A 367 4.28 -0.68 9.77
N VAL A 368 3.19 -1.40 9.54
CA VAL A 368 3.07 -2.82 9.85
C VAL A 368 2.62 -3.55 8.59
N GLN A 369 3.45 -4.50 8.13
CA GLN A 369 3.17 -5.34 6.97
C GLN A 369 2.53 -6.64 7.40
N ALA A 370 1.37 -6.99 6.83
CA ALA A 370 0.80 -8.32 6.91
C ALA A 370 1.39 -9.24 5.82
N ALA A 371 1.37 -10.54 6.06
CA ALA A 371 1.85 -11.51 5.09
C ALA A 371 0.92 -11.59 3.88
N LEU A 372 1.49 -11.81 2.70
CA LEU A 372 0.75 -12.07 1.47
C LEU A 372 0.94 -13.52 1.06
N ASN A 373 -0.10 -14.14 0.50
CA ASN A 373 -0.04 -15.46 -0.10
C ASN A 373 -1.17 -15.66 -1.11
N TYR A 374 -1.32 -16.85 -1.68
CA TYR A 374 -2.20 -17.08 -2.82
C TYR A 374 -3.28 -18.11 -2.52
N PHE A 375 -4.55 -17.76 -2.88
CA PHE A 375 -5.67 -18.68 -2.75
C PHE A 375 -5.66 -19.79 -3.83
N ASN A 376 -5.07 -19.54 -5.00
CA ASN A 376 -4.96 -20.49 -6.12
C ASN A 376 -3.58 -21.23 -6.16
N ALA A 377 -2.97 -21.44 -5.00
CA ALA A 377 -1.62 -22.00 -4.83
C ALA A 377 -1.31 -23.28 -5.63
N ARG A 378 -2.34 -24.12 -5.91
CA ARG A 378 -2.19 -25.46 -6.50
C ARG A 378 -2.53 -25.54 -8.00
N GLU A 379 -2.84 -24.42 -8.65
CA GLU A 379 -3.39 -24.43 -10.01
C GLU A 379 -2.38 -24.92 -11.06
N ASN A 380 -1.13 -24.46 -11.00
CA ASN A 380 -0.08 -24.91 -11.93
C ASN A 380 1.34 -24.75 -11.33
N PHE A 381 2.37 -24.96 -12.15
CA PHE A 381 3.78 -24.81 -11.74
C PHE A 381 4.09 -23.40 -11.20
N LEU A 382 3.65 -22.36 -11.90
CA LEU A 382 3.93 -20.96 -11.50
C LEU A 382 3.29 -20.62 -10.15
N THR A 383 2.03 -21.00 -9.95
CA THR A 383 1.31 -20.68 -8.71
C THR A 383 1.94 -21.42 -7.52
N ARG A 384 2.40 -22.68 -7.71
CA ARG A 384 3.10 -23.45 -6.68
C ARG A 384 4.42 -22.80 -6.27
N MET A 385 5.24 -22.44 -7.26
CA MET A 385 6.54 -21.81 -7.01
C MET A 385 6.37 -20.42 -6.39
N PHE A 386 5.38 -19.66 -6.87
CA PHE A 386 5.07 -18.34 -6.35
C PHE A 386 4.59 -18.40 -4.88
N THR A 387 3.75 -19.39 -4.55
CA THR A 387 3.29 -19.62 -3.18
C THR A 387 4.45 -19.94 -2.23
N LEU A 388 5.38 -20.82 -2.64
CA LEU A 388 6.57 -21.14 -1.84
C LEU A 388 7.47 -19.90 -1.65
N GLU A 389 7.69 -19.14 -2.70
CA GLU A 389 8.48 -17.90 -2.65
C GLU A 389 7.89 -16.87 -1.70
N TYR A 390 6.56 -16.64 -1.74
CA TYR A 390 5.87 -15.71 -0.85
C TYR A 390 5.85 -16.20 0.59
N SER A 391 5.64 -17.50 0.81
CA SER A 391 5.75 -18.10 2.13
C SER A 391 7.16 -17.92 2.71
N TYR A 392 8.20 -18.11 1.89
CA TYR A 392 9.58 -17.83 2.31
C TYR A 392 9.79 -16.36 2.65
N TRP A 393 9.33 -15.45 1.78
CA TRP A 393 9.52 -14.00 1.95
C TRP A 393 8.83 -13.47 3.21
N PHE A 394 7.54 -13.73 3.36
CA PHE A 394 6.74 -13.16 4.44
C PHE A 394 6.91 -13.87 5.79
N ASP A 395 7.20 -15.17 5.79
CA ASP A 395 7.26 -15.94 7.03
C ASP A 395 8.67 -16.09 7.60
N TYR A 396 9.71 -15.81 6.80
CA TYR A 396 11.10 -15.94 7.21
C TYR A 396 11.91 -14.68 7.00
N MET A 397 11.90 -14.13 5.77
CA MET A 397 12.73 -12.96 5.44
C MET A 397 12.28 -11.71 6.18
N LEU A 398 11.03 -11.31 6.05
CA LEU A 398 10.52 -10.08 6.67
C LEU A 398 10.65 -10.09 8.21
N PRO A 399 10.25 -11.16 8.94
CA PRO A 399 10.48 -11.23 10.37
C PRO A 399 11.96 -11.15 10.76
N GLY A 400 12.85 -11.74 9.97
CA GLY A 400 14.29 -11.67 10.19
C GLY A 400 14.85 -10.25 9.97
N LEU A 401 14.42 -9.58 8.91
CA LEU A 401 14.79 -8.18 8.65
C LEU A 401 14.31 -7.27 9.78
N HIS A 402 13.07 -7.44 10.23
CA HIS A 402 12.51 -6.69 11.34
C HIS A 402 13.33 -6.88 12.62
N ARG A 403 13.62 -8.12 13.01
CA ARG A 403 14.40 -8.43 14.22
C ARG A 403 15.82 -7.86 14.19
N LEU A 404 16.44 -7.86 13.02
CA LEU A 404 17.78 -7.30 12.81
C LEU A 404 17.79 -5.78 12.62
N GLY A 405 16.62 -5.13 12.64
CA GLY A 405 16.46 -3.71 12.40
C GLY A 405 16.90 -3.27 11.01
N LEU A 406 16.83 -4.18 10.02
CA LEU A 406 17.20 -3.91 8.63
C LEU A 406 16.06 -3.24 7.87
N PRO A 407 16.35 -2.46 6.82
CA PRO A 407 15.32 -1.89 5.96
C PRO A 407 14.45 -2.98 5.33
N ILE A 408 13.13 -2.82 5.41
CA ILE A 408 12.16 -3.77 4.85
C ILE A 408 11.53 -3.15 3.60
N PRO A 409 11.73 -3.74 2.42
CA PRO A 409 10.93 -3.40 1.26
C PRO A 409 9.51 -3.95 1.47
N LEU A 410 8.50 -3.05 1.48
CA LEU A 410 7.11 -3.42 1.70
C LEU A 410 6.53 -4.19 0.51
N GLY A 411 5.51 -5.00 0.76
CA GLY A 411 4.68 -5.59 -0.28
C GLY A 411 3.68 -4.58 -0.85
N GLY A 412 3.03 -4.91 -1.97
CA GLY A 412 2.13 -3.99 -2.69
C GLY A 412 0.81 -3.70 -1.99
N THR A 413 0.43 -4.48 -0.99
CA THR A 413 -0.84 -4.39 -0.27
C THR A 413 -0.68 -4.81 1.18
N SER A 414 -1.75 -4.64 1.97
CA SER A 414 -1.78 -5.00 3.40
C SER A 414 -0.70 -4.31 4.24
N ASN A 415 -0.37 -3.09 3.84
CA ASN A 415 0.50 -2.18 4.55
C ASN A 415 -0.35 -1.27 5.42
N HIS A 416 -0.20 -1.40 6.72
CA HIS A 416 -0.92 -0.59 7.70
C HIS A 416 -0.02 0.55 8.19
N PHE A 417 -0.58 1.76 8.24
CA PHE A 417 0.15 2.97 8.66
C PHE A 417 -0.68 3.77 9.67
N PRO A 418 -0.08 4.40 10.67
CA PRO A 418 -0.65 5.60 11.25
C PRO A 418 -0.72 6.67 10.14
N THR A 419 -1.91 7.19 9.86
CA THR A 419 -2.17 8.06 8.70
C THR A 419 -1.24 9.28 8.65
N GLU A 420 -1.03 9.92 9.80
CA GLU A 420 -0.14 11.09 9.89
C GLU A 420 1.33 10.73 9.61
N ARG A 421 1.81 9.56 10.02
CA ARG A 421 3.19 9.12 9.72
C ARG A 421 3.40 8.91 8.24
N LEU A 422 2.39 8.35 7.55
CA LEU A 422 2.41 8.21 6.10
C LEU A 422 2.43 9.59 5.38
N ARG A 423 1.67 10.57 5.89
CA ARG A 423 1.72 11.95 5.41
C ARG A 423 3.08 12.59 5.62
N MET A 424 3.70 12.38 6.78
CA MET A 424 5.07 12.87 7.07
C MET A 424 6.11 12.25 6.13
N LEU A 425 5.99 10.96 5.81
CA LEU A 425 6.81 10.26 4.81
C LEU A 425 6.59 10.76 3.38
N GLY A 426 5.52 11.52 3.13
CA GLY A 426 5.19 12.08 1.83
C GLY A 426 4.40 11.17 0.91
N GLY A 427 3.80 10.10 1.46
CA GLY A 427 3.06 9.13 0.67
C GLY A 427 3.96 8.27 -0.22
N TRP A 428 3.41 7.79 -1.32
CA TRP A 428 4.10 6.94 -2.31
C TRP A 428 4.71 7.76 -3.43
N ASP A 429 5.81 7.28 -4.02
CA ASP A 429 6.43 7.89 -5.20
C ASP A 429 5.76 7.39 -6.49
N PRO A 430 5.00 8.23 -7.23
CA PRO A 430 4.36 7.81 -8.47
C PRO A 430 5.31 7.44 -9.61
N PHE A 431 6.60 7.77 -9.49
CA PHE A 431 7.63 7.51 -10.48
C PHE A 431 8.41 6.22 -10.20
N ASN A 432 8.28 5.63 -9.01
CA ASN A 432 8.83 4.33 -8.69
C ASN A 432 7.79 3.23 -9.03
N VAL A 433 8.19 2.22 -9.79
CA VAL A 433 7.27 1.13 -10.17
C VAL A 433 7.13 0.03 -9.12
N THR A 434 7.83 0.15 -7.97
CA THR A 434 7.61 -0.53 -6.69
C THR A 434 7.66 0.50 -5.57
N GLU A 435 6.71 1.39 -5.60
CA GLU A 435 6.55 2.50 -4.67
C GLU A 435 6.41 2.07 -3.21
N ASP A 436 5.90 0.88 -3.01
CA ASP A 436 5.75 0.16 -1.75
C ASP A 436 7.12 -0.22 -1.15
N ALA A 437 7.93 -0.93 -1.93
CA ALA A 437 9.28 -1.30 -1.51
C ALA A 437 10.14 -0.07 -1.22
N ASP A 438 10.05 0.96 -2.05
CA ASP A 438 10.72 2.24 -1.85
C ASP A 438 10.26 2.95 -0.57
N LEU A 439 8.95 2.96 -0.29
CA LEU A 439 8.40 3.57 0.92
C LEU A 439 8.96 2.92 2.19
N GLY A 440 9.11 1.58 2.20
CA GLY A 440 9.73 0.88 3.33
C GLY A 440 11.20 1.27 3.53
N ILE A 441 11.96 1.47 2.45
CA ILE A 441 13.34 1.93 2.50
C ILE A 441 13.41 3.40 2.96
N ARG A 442 12.55 4.29 2.44
CA ARG A 442 12.45 5.69 2.89
C ARG A 442 12.15 5.79 4.38
N ALA A 443 11.22 4.98 4.87
CA ALA A 443 10.91 4.93 6.30
C ALA A 443 12.17 4.61 7.13
N ALA A 444 12.93 3.59 6.72
CA ALA A 444 14.17 3.21 7.40
C ALA A 444 15.25 4.31 7.32
N VAL A 445 15.37 5.02 6.20
CA VAL A 445 16.32 6.14 6.01
C VAL A 445 15.97 7.33 6.91
N GLU A 446 14.69 7.54 7.20
CA GLU A 446 14.22 8.57 8.13
C GLU A 446 14.22 8.13 9.61
N GLY A 447 14.68 6.93 9.90
CA GLY A 447 14.78 6.41 11.26
C GLY A 447 13.51 5.79 11.80
N TRP A 448 12.48 5.60 10.95
CA TRP A 448 11.28 4.85 11.28
C TRP A 448 11.50 3.35 11.20
N GLU A 449 10.66 2.62 11.89
CA GLU A 449 10.66 1.15 11.91
C GLU A 449 9.46 0.60 11.11
N VAL A 450 9.70 -0.52 10.44
CA VAL A 450 8.65 -1.30 9.78
C VAL A 450 8.50 -2.61 10.54
N GLY A 451 7.31 -2.87 11.05
CA GLY A 451 6.96 -4.11 11.73
C GLY A 451 6.32 -5.12 10.78
N VAL A 452 6.16 -6.34 11.27
CA VAL A 452 5.40 -7.42 10.60
C VAL A 452 4.38 -8.00 11.57
N ILE A 453 3.22 -8.40 11.04
CA ILE A 453 2.18 -9.10 11.83
C ILE A 453 1.89 -10.48 11.26
N HIS A 454 1.54 -11.39 12.14
CA HIS A 454 1.07 -12.72 11.77
C HIS A 454 -0.41 -12.67 11.38
N SER A 455 -0.66 -12.21 10.20
CA SER A 455 -1.94 -12.23 9.51
C SER A 455 -1.70 -12.31 8.01
N THR A 456 -2.54 -13.03 7.28
CA THR A 456 -2.35 -13.26 5.84
C THR A 456 -3.46 -12.61 5.04
N THR A 457 -3.08 -11.94 3.95
CA THR A 457 -3.98 -11.56 2.86
C THR A 457 -3.73 -12.50 1.69
N TYR A 458 -4.80 -13.10 1.18
CA TYR A 458 -4.73 -14.00 0.03
C TYR A 458 -5.05 -13.24 -1.25
N GLU A 459 -4.19 -13.42 -2.25
CA GLU A 459 -4.26 -12.80 -3.58
C GLU A 459 -4.39 -13.86 -4.68
N GLU A 460 -4.50 -13.44 -5.94
CA GLU A 460 -4.42 -14.32 -7.10
C GLU A 460 -2.98 -14.45 -7.62
N ALA A 461 -2.41 -15.66 -7.57
CA ALA A 461 -1.13 -15.94 -8.23
C ALA A 461 -1.29 -15.99 -9.74
N ASN A 462 -0.35 -15.43 -10.48
CA ASN A 462 -0.30 -15.50 -11.93
C ASN A 462 -0.21 -16.94 -12.44
N THR A 463 -1.14 -17.32 -13.33
CA THR A 463 -1.22 -18.64 -13.96
C THR A 463 -0.52 -18.71 -15.30
N GLN A 464 -0.24 -17.58 -15.94
CA GLN A 464 0.35 -17.46 -17.28
C GLN A 464 1.77 -16.90 -17.25
N VAL A 465 2.73 -17.57 -17.91
CA VAL A 465 4.14 -17.18 -17.95
C VAL A 465 4.34 -15.75 -18.44
N GLY A 466 3.68 -15.35 -19.53
CA GLY A 466 3.81 -14.00 -20.08
C GLY A 466 3.32 -12.90 -19.12
N ASN A 467 2.25 -13.16 -18.37
CA ASN A 467 1.71 -12.25 -17.36
C ASN A 467 2.64 -12.17 -16.13
N TRP A 468 3.19 -13.32 -15.72
CA TRP A 468 4.16 -13.42 -14.64
C TRP A 468 5.46 -12.65 -14.99
N ILE A 469 6.00 -12.80 -16.21
CA ILE A 469 7.20 -12.06 -16.65
C ILE A 469 6.93 -10.54 -16.65
N ARG A 470 5.73 -10.09 -17.05
CA ARG A 470 5.35 -8.66 -16.96
C ARG A 470 5.40 -8.16 -15.52
N GLN A 471 4.79 -8.87 -14.60
CA GLN A 471 4.77 -8.51 -13.19
C GLN A 471 6.19 -8.50 -12.60
N ARG A 472 6.98 -9.57 -12.83
CA ARG A 472 8.33 -9.70 -12.28
C ARG A 472 9.32 -8.69 -12.87
N SER A 473 9.23 -8.38 -14.17
CA SER A 473 10.07 -7.34 -14.76
C SER A 473 9.77 -5.97 -14.15
N ARG A 474 8.51 -5.67 -13.82
CA ARG A 474 8.14 -4.45 -13.10
C ARG A 474 8.78 -4.41 -11.70
N TRP A 475 8.70 -5.50 -10.92
CA TRP A 475 9.26 -5.56 -9.58
C TRP A 475 10.79 -5.44 -9.57
N ILE A 476 11.47 -6.17 -10.45
CA ILE A 476 12.93 -6.10 -10.56
C ILE A 476 13.37 -4.70 -11.02
N LYS A 477 12.65 -4.07 -11.96
CA LYS A 477 12.91 -2.68 -12.39
C LYS A 477 12.75 -1.70 -11.23
N GLY A 478 11.72 -1.87 -10.40
CA GLY A 478 11.51 -1.04 -9.21
C GLY A 478 12.64 -1.18 -8.18
N TYR A 479 13.14 -2.39 -7.96
CA TYR A 479 14.32 -2.60 -7.11
C TYR A 479 15.58 -1.91 -7.68
N MET A 480 15.76 -1.92 -9.03
CA MET A 480 16.83 -1.14 -9.66
C MET A 480 16.64 0.36 -9.42
N GLN A 481 15.42 0.89 -9.60
CA GLN A 481 15.11 2.31 -9.34
C GLN A 481 15.36 2.68 -7.88
N THR A 482 14.83 1.91 -6.93
CA THR A 482 15.02 2.13 -5.49
C THR A 482 16.50 2.09 -5.11
N THR A 483 17.27 1.15 -5.66
CA THR A 483 18.72 1.11 -5.46
C THR A 483 19.39 2.37 -5.98
N LEU A 484 19.08 2.80 -7.20
CA LEU A 484 19.64 4.01 -7.80
C LEU A 484 19.28 5.27 -6.99
N VAL A 485 18.04 5.41 -6.56
CA VAL A 485 17.58 6.55 -5.76
C VAL A 485 18.38 6.64 -4.46
N HIS A 486 18.40 5.59 -3.68
CA HIS A 486 19.02 5.61 -2.33
C HIS A 486 20.55 5.54 -2.35
N THR A 487 21.17 5.20 -3.49
CA THR A 487 22.64 5.22 -3.67
C THR A 487 23.16 6.46 -4.40
N ARG A 488 22.35 7.50 -4.62
CA ARG A 488 22.83 8.78 -5.19
C ARG A 488 23.94 9.40 -4.38
N ASN A 489 23.84 9.28 -3.05
CA ASN A 489 24.88 9.68 -2.12
C ASN A 489 25.14 8.55 -1.10
N PRO A 490 26.03 7.58 -1.42
CA PRO A 490 26.30 6.44 -0.56
C PRO A 490 26.79 6.81 0.85
N TRP A 491 27.57 7.89 0.97
CA TRP A 491 28.06 8.36 2.26
C TRP A 491 26.94 8.91 3.15
N GLN A 492 25.98 9.60 2.55
CA GLN A 492 24.80 10.09 3.26
C GLN A 492 23.91 8.94 3.72
N LEU A 493 23.72 7.93 2.87
CA LEU A 493 23.00 6.71 3.24
C LEU A 493 23.65 6.05 4.47
N ILE A 494 24.97 5.79 4.41
CA ILE A 494 25.70 5.18 5.52
C ILE A 494 25.63 6.03 6.80
N ARG A 495 25.71 7.36 6.69
CA ARG A 495 25.58 8.25 7.84
C ARG A 495 24.19 8.24 8.47
N ARG A 496 23.12 8.14 7.66
CA ARG A 496 21.73 8.13 8.14
C ARG A 496 21.33 6.80 8.76
N VAL A 497 21.63 5.69 8.09
CA VAL A 497 21.16 4.36 8.53
C VAL A 497 22.22 3.49 9.20
N GLY A 498 23.50 3.83 9.07
CA GLY A 498 24.65 3.02 9.51
C GLY A 498 25.06 1.98 8.45
N LEU A 499 26.32 1.50 8.57
CA LEU A 499 26.93 0.57 7.60
C LEU A 499 26.15 -0.75 7.50
N TRP A 500 25.67 -1.28 8.62
CA TRP A 500 24.92 -2.56 8.66
C TRP A 500 23.63 -2.51 7.86
N LYS A 501 22.81 -1.49 8.08
CA LYS A 501 21.53 -1.31 7.36
C LYS A 501 21.76 -1.00 5.89
N ALA A 502 22.78 -0.20 5.57
CA ALA A 502 23.15 0.10 4.18
C ALA A 502 23.62 -1.17 3.43
N ALA A 503 24.46 -2.00 4.06
CA ALA A 503 24.90 -3.28 3.49
C ALA A 503 23.71 -4.24 3.29
N GLY A 504 22.82 -4.36 4.27
CA GLY A 504 21.60 -5.18 4.17
C GLY A 504 20.69 -4.72 3.03
N PHE A 505 20.49 -3.41 2.88
CA PHE A 505 19.75 -2.83 1.75
C PHE A 505 20.40 -3.17 0.40
N LEU A 506 21.71 -2.98 0.28
CA LEU A 506 22.44 -3.26 -0.97
C LEU A 506 22.43 -4.75 -1.32
N LEU A 507 22.60 -5.65 -0.34
CA LEU A 507 22.57 -7.11 -0.58
C LEU A 507 21.16 -7.60 -0.93
N LEU A 508 20.11 -7.00 -0.36
CA LEU A 508 18.74 -7.44 -0.57
C LEU A 508 18.12 -6.79 -1.81
N VAL A 509 17.99 -5.46 -1.81
CA VAL A 509 17.30 -4.73 -2.88
C VAL A 509 18.19 -4.58 -4.11
N GLY A 510 19.41 -4.10 -3.96
CA GLY A 510 20.38 -3.98 -5.05
C GLY A 510 20.90 -5.33 -5.57
N GLY A 511 21.03 -6.28 -4.66
CA GLY A 511 21.56 -7.60 -4.97
C GLY A 511 20.61 -8.50 -5.74
N THR A 512 19.31 -8.35 -5.57
CA THR A 512 18.32 -9.18 -6.29
C THR A 512 18.39 -9.02 -7.81
N PRO A 513 18.35 -7.80 -8.40
CA PRO A 513 18.55 -7.62 -9.83
C PRO A 513 19.92 -8.14 -10.31
N LEU A 514 20.97 -7.86 -9.57
CA LEU A 514 22.33 -8.27 -9.93
C LEU A 514 22.48 -9.81 -9.97
N THR A 515 21.85 -10.51 -9.03
CA THR A 515 21.80 -11.97 -9.00
C THR A 515 21.16 -12.52 -10.27
N PHE A 516 19.99 -12.04 -10.66
CA PHE A 516 19.26 -12.56 -11.82
C PHE A 516 19.88 -12.14 -13.16
N LEU A 517 20.62 -11.06 -13.22
CA LEU A 517 21.37 -10.66 -14.42
C LEU A 517 22.65 -11.48 -14.61
N SER A 518 23.33 -11.85 -13.53
CA SER A 518 24.61 -12.58 -13.62
C SER A 518 24.46 -14.11 -13.61
N ALA A 519 23.38 -14.65 -12.98
CA ALA A 519 23.15 -16.09 -12.91
C ALA A 519 23.17 -16.84 -14.27
N PRO A 520 22.53 -16.34 -15.35
CA PRO A 520 22.55 -17.04 -16.65
C PRO A 520 23.95 -17.26 -17.20
N TRP A 521 24.86 -16.30 -17.03
CA TRP A 521 26.25 -16.44 -17.50
C TRP A 521 26.98 -17.53 -16.75
N MET A 522 26.76 -17.65 -15.45
CA MET A 522 27.35 -18.73 -14.63
C MET A 522 26.82 -20.09 -15.06
N TRP A 523 25.50 -20.21 -15.29
CA TRP A 523 24.88 -21.46 -15.76
C TRP A 523 25.35 -21.84 -17.17
N VAL A 524 25.45 -20.88 -18.08
CA VAL A 524 25.95 -21.12 -19.46
C VAL A 524 27.38 -21.62 -19.43
N MET A 525 28.27 -21.01 -18.65
CA MET A 525 29.66 -21.46 -18.50
C MET A 525 29.74 -22.88 -17.92
N PHE A 526 28.93 -23.16 -16.90
CA PHE A 526 28.88 -24.49 -16.28
C PHE A 526 28.35 -25.55 -17.25
N LEU A 527 27.25 -25.31 -17.94
CA LEU A 527 26.71 -26.25 -18.94
C LEU A 527 27.66 -26.45 -20.13
N TRP A 528 28.29 -25.38 -20.59
CA TRP A 528 29.31 -25.46 -21.61
C TRP A 528 30.44 -26.40 -21.18
N TRP A 529 30.96 -26.22 -19.98
CA TRP A 529 32.00 -27.11 -19.44
C TRP A 529 31.51 -28.55 -19.32
N VAL A 530 30.32 -28.81 -18.80
CA VAL A 530 29.74 -30.16 -18.66
C VAL A 530 29.61 -30.87 -20.02
N ILE A 531 29.13 -30.13 -21.03
CA ILE A 531 28.87 -30.72 -22.35
C ILE A 531 30.19 -30.96 -23.13
N THR A 532 31.10 -29.99 -23.12
CA THR A 532 32.29 -30.03 -23.94
C THR A 532 33.49 -30.65 -23.24
N GLN A 533 33.48 -30.75 -21.92
CA GLN A 533 34.64 -31.18 -21.09
C GLN A 533 35.92 -30.42 -21.42
N THR A 534 35.76 -29.15 -21.89
CA THR A 534 36.89 -28.35 -22.35
C THR A 534 37.68 -27.79 -21.16
N ARG A 535 39.02 -27.75 -21.34
CA ARG A 535 39.93 -27.05 -20.41
C ARG A 535 40.06 -25.55 -20.72
N ALA A 536 39.37 -25.04 -21.71
CA ALA A 536 39.44 -23.63 -22.09
C ALA A 536 38.98 -22.66 -20.98
N LEU A 537 38.15 -23.12 -20.06
CA LEU A 537 37.68 -22.33 -18.93
C LEU A 537 38.62 -22.37 -17.70
N ASP A 538 39.51 -23.38 -17.59
CA ASP A 538 40.40 -23.56 -16.45
C ASP A 538 41.20 -22.29 -16.09
N PRO A 539 41.74 -21.54 -17.08
CA PRO A 539 42.51 -20.32 -16.82
C PRO A 539 41.71 -19.20 -16.11
N PHE A 540 40.38 -19.24 -16.17
CA PHE A 540 39.50 -18.21 -15.60
C PHE A 540 38.97 -18.58 -14.23
N PHE A 541 39.28 -19.80 -13.74
CA PHE A 541 38.92 -20.33 -12.46
C PHE A 541 40.14 -20.74 -11.61
N PRO A 542 41.00 -19.79 -11.21
CA PRO A 542 42.08 -20.11 -10.27
C PRO A 542 41.48 -20.70 -8.97
N PRO A 543 42.26 -21.51 -8.19
CA PRO A 543 41.73 -22.30 -7.07
C PRO A 543 40.78 -21.56 -6.14
N PRO A 544 41.05 -20.31 -5.66
CA PRO A 544 40.12 -19.62 -4.78
C PRO A 544 38.76 -19.33 -5.45
N VAL A 545 38.77 -18.88 -6.71
CA VAL A 545 37.56 -18.59 -7.48
C VAL A 545 36.79 -19.87 -7.78
N LEU A 546 37.49 -20.95 -8.12
CA LEU A 546 36.88 -22.25 -8.40
C LEU A 546 36.15 -22.78 -7.17
N TYR A 547 36.80 -22.76 -6.00
CA TYR A 547 36.17 -23.28 -4.77
C TYR A 547 34.94 -22.45 -4.35
N ILE A 548 34.99 -21.12 -4.44
CA ILE A 548 33.84 -20.26 -4.16
C ILE A 548 32.71 -20.52 -5.18
N SER A 549 33.04 -20.66 -6.47
CA SER A 549 32.05 -20.96 -7.51
C SER A 549 31.38 -22.30 -7.27
N LEU A 550 32.16 -23.33 -6.92
CA LEU A 550 31.65 -24.66 -6.61
C LEU A 550 30.75 -24.65 -5.35
N PHE A 551 31.17 -23.92 -4.32
CA PHE A 551 30.36 -23.73 -3.13
C PHE A 551 29.02 -23.06 -3.47
N ASN A 552 29.02 -21.96 -4.23
CA ASN A 552 27.80 -21.28 -4.67
C ASN A 552 26.90 -22.18 -5.49
N LEU A 553 27.47 -22.98 -6.42
CA LEU A 553 26.70 -23.88 -7.26
C LEU A 553 26.01 -24.97 -6.43
N LEU A 554 26.70 -25.61 -5.51
CA LEU A 554 26.18 -26.74 -4.75
C LEU A 554 25.37 -26.25 -3.55
N PHE A 555 25.99 -25.48 -2.67
CA PHE A 555 25.37 -25.07 -1.41
C PHE A 555 24.42 -23.90 -1.58
N GLY A 556 24.68 -22.97 -2.52
CA GLY A 556 23.80 -21.84 -2.79
C GLY A 556 22.43 -22.28 -3.27
N ASN A 557 22.39 -23.21 -4.23
CA ASN A 557 21.12 -23.78 -4.70
C ASN A 557 20.46 -24.65 -3.63
N ALA A 558 21.23 -25.47 -2.91
CA ALA A 558 20.71 -26.31 -1.84
C ALA A 558 20.07 -25.48 -0.71
N ILE A 559 20.71 -24.40 -0.28
CA ILE A 559 20.18 -23.47 0.73
C ILE A 559 18.87 -22.83 0.25
N ALA A 560 18.79 -22.36 -0.99
CA ALA A 560 17.59 -21.75 -1.52
C ALA A 560 16.43 -22.76 -1.61
N ILE A 561 16.68 -23.97 -2.06
CA ILE A 561 15.71 -25.07 -2.08
C ILE A 561 15.24 -25.37 -0.66
N TYR A 562 16.17 -25.52 0.27
CA TYR A 562 15.89 -25.80 1.68
C TYR A 562 14.99 -24.73 2.32
N LEU A 563 15.28 -23.44 2.09
CA LEU A 563 14.48 -22.33 2.62
C LEU A 563 13.06 -22.34 2.05
N ASN A 564 12.88 -22.62 0.77
CA ASN A 564 11.55 -22.79 0.16
C ASN A 564 10.81 -24.00 0.71
N MET A 565 11.50 -25.11 0.97
CA MET A 565 10.90 -26.30 1.64
C MET A 565 10.44 -25.96 3.05
N LEU A 566 11.27 -25.27 3.84
CA LEU A 566 10.90 -24.83 5.19
C LEU A 566 9.64 -23.95 5.18
N ALA A 567 9.53 -23.06 4.20
CA ALA A 567 8.37 -22.20 4.06
C ALA A 567 7.09 -23.00 3.78
N GLY A 568 7.16 -24.01 2.92
CA GLY A 568 6.07 -24.93 2.67
C GLY A 568 5.67 -25.72 3.94
N PHE A 569 6.64 -26.19 4.72
CA PHE A 569 6.38 -26.87 6.01
C PHE A 569 5.64 -25.98 7.00
N LYS A 570 6.08 -24.73 7.15
CA LYS A 570 5.50 -23.81 8.13
C LYS A 570 4.02 -23.52 7.88
N ARG A 571 3.63 -23.42 6.60
CA ARG A 571 2.23 -23.17 6.20
C ARG A 571 1.40 -24.47 6.03
N GLY A 572 1.98 -25.65 6.27
CA GLY A 572 1.30 -26.93 6.07
C GLY A 572 1.07 -27.29 4.58
N TYR A 573 1.81 -26.66 3.66
CA TYR A 573 1.73 -26.92 2.22
C TYR A 573 2.63 -28.12 1.84
N TYR A 574 2.41 -29.26 2.47
CA TYR A 574 3.27 -30.45 2.32
C TYR A 574 3.34 -30.96 0.88
N ASP A 575 2.24 -30.82 0.13
CA ASP A 575 2.14 -31.18 -1.29
C ASP A 575 2.95 -30.24 -2.22
N LEU A 576 3.29 -29.03 -1.77
CA LEU A 576 4.11 -28.09 -2.52
C LEU A 576 5.61 -28.28 -2.27
N ILE A 577 6.03 -28.93 -1.19
CA ILE A 577 7.44 -29.08 -0.81
C ILE A 577 8.30 -29.70 -1.91
N PRO A 578 7.89 -30.78 -2.62
CA PRO A 578 8.69 -31.35 -3.70
C PRO A 578 8.97 -30.38 -4.85
N TRP A 579 8.07 -29.39 -5.08
CA TRP A 579 8.25 -28.39 -6.11
C TRP A 579 9.40 -27.42 -5.81
N ALA A 580 9.80 -27.27 -4.56
CA ALA A 580 10.97 -26.47 -4.18
C ALA A 580 12.25 -26.94 -4.86
N LEU A 581 12.38 -28.22 -5.23
CA LEU A 581 13.51 -28.74 -6.01
C LEU A 581 13.65 -28.05 -7.39
N LEU A 582 12.57 -27.50 -7.91
CA LEU A 582 12.54 -26.78 -9.19
C LEU A 582 12.86 -25.27 -9.07
N THR A 583 13.29 -24.81 -7.89
CA THR A 583 13.71 -23.42 -7.67
C THR A 583 14.74 -22.93 -8.69
N PRO A 584 15.79 -23.66 -9.07
CA PRO A 584 16.73 -23.22 -10.11
C PRO A 584 16.07 -23.02 -11.47
N VAL A 585 15.10 -23.85 -11.85
CA VAL A 585 14.34 -23.71 -13.12
C VAL A 585 13.45 -22.46 -13.05
N TYR A 586 12.81 -22.21 -11.92
CA TYR A 586 12.00 -21.02 -11.72
C TYR A 586 12.82 -19.74 -11.80
N TRP A 587 14.08 -19.75 -11.37
CA TRP A 587 15.00 -18.61 -11.49
C TRP A 587 15.37 -18.25 -12.93
N VAL A 588 15.27 -19.16 -13.88
CA VAL A 588 15.45 -18.84 -15.31
C VAL A 588 14.42 -17.79 -15.74
N LEU A 589 13.16 -17.93 -15.28
CA LEU A 589 12.12 -16.95 -15.58
C LEU A 589 12.42 -15.59 -14.95
N HIS A 590 12.98 -15.56 -13.74
CA HIS A 590 13.43 -14.32 -13.09
C HIS A 590 14.55 -13.63 -13.88
N SER A 591 15.47 -14.41 -14.43
CA SER A 591 16.55 -13.86 -15.26
C SER A 591 16.01 -13.23 -16.55
N ILE A 592 15.05 -13.88 -17.22
CA ILE A 592 14.35 -13.29 -18.38
C ILE A 592 13.68 -11.98 -17.99
N ALA A 593 12.98 -11.97 -16.86
CA ALA A 593 12.33 -10.78 -16.33
C ALA A 593 13.33 -9.67 -15.97
N ALA A 594 14.54 -10.02 -15.45
CA ALA A 594 15.57 -9.07 -15.08
C ALA A 594 16.20 -8.38 -16.30
N TYR A 595 16.47 -9.11 -17.38
CA TYR A 595 16.95 -8.50 -18.63
C TYR A 595 15.90 -7.59 -19.27
N LYS A 596 14.62 -7.99 -19.24
CA LYS A 596 13.53 -7.12 -19.68
C LYS A 596 13.43 -5.87 -18.80
N ALA A 597 13.57 -6.02 -17.48
CA ALA A 597 13.56 -4.92 -16.51
C ALA A 597 14.70 -3.93 -16.79
N LEU A 598 15.92 -4.43 -17.02
CA LEU A 598 17.08 -3.62 -17.34
C LEU A 598 16.87 -2.82 -18.65
N TRP A 599 16.36 -3.47 -19.70
CA TRP A 599 16.00 -2.79 -20.94
C TRP A 599 14.95 -1.68 -20.71
N GLN A 600 13.89 -1.97 -19.95
CA GLN A 600 12.85 -1.00 -19.64
C GLN A 600 13.35 0.15 -18.76
N LEU A 601 14.33 -0.08 -17.88
CA LEU A 601 14.90 0.96 -17.03
C LEU A 601 15.52 2.11 -17.86
N PHE A 602 16.16 1.78 -18.98
CA PHE A 602 16.76 2.77 -19.89
C PHE A 602 15.77 3.36 -20.91
N THR A 603 14.80 2.58 -21.35
CA THR A 603 13.91 2.99 -22.46
C THR A 603 12.56 3.53 -21.99
N ARG A 604 12.01 2.99 -20.90
CA ARG A 604 10.67 3.33 -20.37
C ARG A 604 10.64 3.19 -18.84
N PRO A 605 11.39 4.00 -18.09
CA PRO A 605 11.58 3.81 -16.65
C PRO A 605 10.25 3.84 -15.87
N PHE A 606 9.33 4.75 -16.20
CA PHE A 606 8.07 4.95 -15.49
C PHE A 606 6.91 4.14 -16.06
N TYR A 607 7.17 3.26 -17.04
CA TYR A 607 6.12 2.45 -17.65
C TYR A 607 5.62 1.40 -16.66
N TRP A 608 4.37 1.56 -16.22
CA TRP A 608 3.66 0.60 -15.39
C TRP A 608 3.03 -0.47 -16.28
N GLU A 609 3.65 -1.63 -16.32
CA GLU A 609 3.13 -2.77 -17.09
C GLU A 609 2.05 -3.46 -16.27
N LYS A 610 0.77 -3.21 -16.63
CA LYS A 610 -0.39 -3.75 -15.88
C LYS A 610 -0.41 -5.29 -15.95
N THR A 611 -0.54 -5.92 -14.79
CA THR A 611 -0.83 -7.34 -14.65
C THR A 611 -2.35 -7.55 -14.82
N ARG A 612 -2.76 -8.64 -15.46
CA ARG A 612 -4.17 -9.02 -15.55
C ARG A 612 -4.51 -9.95 -14.40
N HIS A 613 -5.58 -9.66 -13.68
CA HIS A 613 -6.16 -10.46 -12.60
C HIS A 613 -7.50 -11.06 -13.05
N GLY A 614 -8.09 -11.97 -12.25
CA GLY A 614 -9.35 -12.64 -12.61
C GLY A 614 -9.19 -13.74 -13.66
N ILE A 615 -7.97 -14.28 -13.84
CA ILE A 615 -7.70 -15.31 -14.86
C ILE A 615 -7.80 -16.73 -14.26
N SER A 616 -7.70 -16.84 -12.95
CA SER A 616 -7.76 -18.14 -12.26
C SER A 616 -9.10 -18.86 -12.44
N HIS A 617 -9.05 -20.16 -12.67
CA HIS A 617 -10.23 -21.00 -12.72
C HIS A 617 -11.00 -21.07 -11.39
N TRP A 618 -10.37 -20.73 -10.26
CA TRP A 618 -10.98 -20.69 -8.93
C TRP A 618 -11.97 -19.54 -8.74
N LEU A 619 -11.81 -18.43 -9.46
CA LEU A 619 -12.73 -17.30 -9.43
C LEU A 619 -13.97 -17.51 -10.32
N ARG A 620 -13.95 -18.55 -11.18
CA ARG A 620 -15.05 -18.86 -12.11
C ARG A 620 -16.02 -19.93 -11.57
N ARG A 621 -15.78 -20.44 -10.36
CA ARG A 621 -16.66 -21.33 -9.60
C ARG A 621 -17.33 -20.58 -8.46
#